data_c9ed6b818f54975c0653262dff40bd8d
#
_entry.id   c9ed6b818f54975c0653262dff40bd8d
#
_cell.length_a   1.000
_cell.length_b   1.000
_cell.length_c   1.000
_cell.angle_alpha   90.00
_cell.angle_beta   90.00
_cell.angle_gamma   90.00
#
_symmetry.space_group_name_H-M   'P 1'
#
loop_
_entity.id
_entity.type
_entity.pdbx_description
1 polymer ?
#
loop_
_entity_poly.entity_id
_entity_poly.type
_entity_poly.pdbx_seq_one_letter_code
_entity_poly.pdbx_strand_id
1 'polypeptide(L)'
;TVSNWIHSSESNLEVKDKSSLSDIKNVKTDDEPVKDGENLTWKVEGSDIYYQGKTDKELPLDVSIKYSLDGEEIKAEDLAGKTGRVKIELEIKNKIYKETSINGKTRKIYTPFTTASSIILPVDKFKNVKSDGGVTISEGNNNIIGFVAFPGLQESLGIDNLDIGVDLKDKLVVEADVDNFEMGPIMITATPELPDLRSEEHT
;
A
#
# COMPACT_ATOMS: atom_id res chain seq x y z
N THR A 1 -1.68 4.35 11.02
CA THR A 1 -3.09 4.75 10.85
C THR A 1 -3.84 3.65 10.13
N VAL A 2 -5.05 3.34 10.59
CA VAL A 2 -5.99 2.43 9.93
C VAL A 2 -7.21 3.24 9.56
N SER A 3 -7.71 3.07 8.34
CA SER A 3 -8.92 3.71 7.84
C SER A 3 -10.03 2.66 7.68
N ASN A 4 -11.26 3.04 7.99
CA ASN A 4 -12.44 2.23 7.76
C ASN A 4 -13.51 3.08 7.07
N TRP A 5 -14.22 2.47 6.13
CA TRP A 5 -15.30 3.10 5.39
C TRP A 5 -16.58 2.32 5.59
N ILE A 6 -17.61 3.01 6.07
CA ILE A 6 -18.94 2.45 6.24
C ILE A 6 -19.85 3.18 5.27
N HIS A 7 -20.31 2.45 4.26
CA HIS A 7 -21.28 2.98 3.30
C HIS A 7 -22.66 2.95 3.89
N SER A 8 -23.38 4.08 3.84
CA SER A 8 -24.76 4.19 4.25
C SER A 8 -25.61 4.76 3.12
N SER A 9 -26.61 3.99 2.69
CA SER A 9 -27.59 4.42 1.68
C SER A 9 -28.82 5.12 2.27
N GLU A 10 -28.96 5.15 3.60
CA GLU A 10 -30.12 5.70 4.29
C GLU A 10 -29.74 6.89 5.16
N SER A 11 -30.61 7.89 5.22
CA SER A 11 -30.47 9.05 6.10
C SER A 11 -31.06 8.80 7.48
N ASN A 12 -30.43 9.36 8.54
CA ASN A 12 -30.85 9.24 9.96
C ASN A 12 -30.77 7.82 10.54
N LEU A 13 -29.69 7.12 10.25
CA LEU A 13 -29.43 5.78 10.79
C LEU A 13 -28.41 5.82 11.92
N GLU A 14 -28.62 4.96 12.92
CA GLU A 14 -27.56 4.59 13.85
C GLU A 14 -26.81 3.39 13.27
N VAL A 15 -25.53 3.59 12.94
CA VAL A 15 -24.64 2.52 12.48
C VAL A 15 -23.79 2.04 13.63
N LYS A 16 -23.86 0.75 13.92
CA LYS A 16 -23.02 0.10 14.93
C LYS A 16 -21.83 -0.56 14.26
N ASP A 17 -20.65 -0.27 14.78
CA ASP A 17 -19.40 -0.87 14.32
C ASP A 17 -18.59 -1.31 15.53
N LYS A 18 -17.55 -2.12 15.31
CA LYS A 18 -16.63 -2.58 16.33
C LYS A 18 -15.19 -2.30 15.94
N SER A 19 -14.50 -1.53 16.76
CA SER A 19 -13.12 -1.14 16.47
C SER A 19 -12.25 -1.13 17.73
N SER A 20 -11.08 -1.75 17.63
CA SER A 20 -10.04 -1.68 18.67
C SER A 20 -9.07 -0.51 18.46
N LEU A 21 -9.38 0.42 17.54
CA LEU A 21 -8.54 1.57 17.25
C LEU A 21 -8.63 2.62 18.36
N SER A 22 -7.53 3.32 18.62
CA SER A 22 -7.46 4.55 19.41
C SER A 22 -7.53 5.78 18.52
N ASP A 23 -7.75 6.96 19.11
CA ASP A 23 -7.78 8.26 18.42
C ASP A 23 -8.66 8.26 17.16
N ILE A 24 -9.85 7.66 17.27
CA ILE A 24 -10.78 7.55 16.15
C ILE A 24 -11.33 8.94 15.81
N LYS A 25 -11.22 9.31 14.53
CA LYS A 25 -11.76 10.55 13.96
C LYS A 25 -12.43 10.25 12.62
N ASN A 26 -13.62 10.82 12.41
CA ASN A 26 -14.20 10.90 11.09
C ASN A 26 -13.39 11.90 10.26
N VAL A 27 -12.94 11.49 9.07
CA VAL A 27 -12.11 12.35 8.20
C VAL A 27 -12.94 13.11 7.15
N LYS A 28 -14.24 12.80 7.08
CA LYS A 28 -15.18 13.42 6.14
C LYS A 28 -16.03 14.49 6.80
N THR A 29 -16.36 14.31 8.07
CA THR A 29 -17.16 15.21 8.87
C THR A 29 -16.59 15.32 10.29
N ASP A 30 -17.08 16.29 11.08
CA ASP A 30 -16.69 16.44 12.49
C ASP A 30 -17.48 15.53 13.45
N ASP A 31 -18.27 14.59 12.91
CA ASP A 31 -19.07 13.67 13.71
C ASP A 31 -18.19 12.70 14.49
N GLU A 32 -18.47 12.54 15.78
CA GLU A 32 -17.81 11.61 16.67
C GLU A 32 -18.74 10.44 17.01
N PRO A 33 -18.20 9.21 17.08
CA PRO A 33 -19.00 8.06 17.52
C PRO A 33 -19.22 8.07 19.02
N VAL A 34 -20.35 7.57 19.47
CA VAL A 34 -20.52 7.15 20.87
C VAL A 34 -19.72 5.85 21.05
N LYS A 35 -18.79 5.85 22.02
CA LYS A 35 -17.92 4.71 22.32
C LYS A 35 -18.36 4.00 23.59
N ASP A 36 -18.48 2.67 23.51
CA ASP A 36 -18.61 1.77 24.64
C ASP A 36 -17.65 0.60 24.48
N GLY A 37 -16.46 0.75 25.09
CA GLY A 37 -15.33 -0.16 24.87
C GLY A 37 -14.89 -0.15 23.39
N GLU A 38 -14.96 -1.31 22.73
CA GLU A 38 -14.67 -1.44 21.29
C GLU A 38 -15.91 -1.14 20.42
N ASN A 39 -17.10 -0.98 20.99
CA ASN A 39 -18.30 -0.71 20.21
C ASN A 39 -18.39 0.77 19.88
N LEU A 40 -18.62 1.07 18.62
CA LEU A 40 -18.84 2.41 18.10
C LEU A 40 -20.29 2.53 17.62
N THR A 41 -20.96 3.60 17.99
CA THR A 41 -22.26 3.94 17.46
C THR A 41 -22.16 5.30 16.78
N TRP A 42 -22.35 5.30 15.47
CA TRP A 42 -22.33 6.49 14.64
C TRP A 42 -23.77 6.96 14.38
N LYS A 43 -23.98 8.25 14.41
CA LYS A 43 -25.21 8.86 13.90
C LYS A 43 -24.93 9.38 12.50
N VAL A 44 -25.70 8.88 11.52
CA VAL A 44 -25.49 9.20 10.11
C VAL A 44 -26.61 10.09 9.61
N GLU A 45 -26.27 11.26 9.08
CA GLU A 45 -27.21 12.18 8.44
C GLU A 45 -27.05 12.12 6.91
N GLY A 46 -27.22 10.93 6.31
CA GLY A 46 -27.23 10.75 4.85
C GLY A 46 -25.87 10.81 4.16
N SER A 47 -24.77 10.54 4.89
CA SER A 47 -23.43 10.47 4.33
C SER A 47 -22.68 9.23 4.81
N ASP A 48 -21.77 8.74 3.98
CA ASP A 48 -20.84 7.68 4.39
C ASP A 48 -19.97 8.13 5.55
N ILE A 49 -19.67 7.19 6.45
CA ILE A 49 -18.71 7.39 7.53
C ILE A 49 -17.34 6.93 7.02
N TYR A 50 -16.38 7.83 7.07
CA TYR A 50 -15.00 7.53 6.76
C TYR A 50 -14.13 7.91 7.96
N TYR A 51 -13.78 6.92 8.77
CA TYR A 51 -13.01 7.20 9.98
C TYR A 51 -11.62 6.61 9.96
N GLN A 52 -10.73 7.25 10.68
CA GLN A 52 -9.36 6.80 10.88
C GLN A 52 -9.06 6.67 12.37
N GLY A 53 -8.15 5.77 12.71
CA GLY A 53 -7.66 5.60 14.05
C GLY A 53 -6.24 5.04 14.07
N LYS A 54 -5.68 4.92 15.26
CA LYS A 54 -4.36 4.35 15.51
C LYS A 54 -4.48 2.94 16.08
N THR A 55 -3.48 2.13 15.85
CA THR A 55 -3.35 0.80 16.46
C THR A 55 -1.89 0.54 16.82
N ASP A 56 -1.69 -0.17 17.93
CA ASP A 56 -0.38 -0.70 18.34
C ASP A 56 -0.22 -2.17 17.91
N LYS A 57 -1.22 -2.75 17.24
CA LYS A 57 -1.12 -4.11 16.70
C LYS A 57 -0.08 -4.16 15.60
N GLU A 58 0.65 -5.27 15.58
CA GLU A 58 1.60 -5.55 14.50
C GLU A 58 0.89 -5.57 13.14
N LEU A 59 1.50 -4.90 12.15
CA LEU A 59 0.95 -4.87 10.81
C LEU A 59 1.02 -6.26 10.16
N PRO A 60 0.01 -6.65 9.38
CA PRO A 60 0.00 -7.93 8.66
C PRO A 60 1.01 -7.99 7.52
N LEU A 61 1.54 -6.85 7.11
CA LEU A 61 2.53 -6.68 6.06
C LEU A 61 3.84 -6.16 6.64
N ASP A 62 4.94 -6.67 6.13
CA ASP A 62 6.27 -6.16 6.38
C ASP A 62 6.74 -5.35 5.17
N VAL A 63 7.20 -4.12 5.41
CA VAL A 63 7.65 -3.19 4.38
C VAL A 63 9.14 -2.93 4.59
N SER A 64 9.93 -3.26 3.59
CA SER A 64 11.36 -3.00 3.57
C SER A 64 11.70 -2.01 2.47
N ILE A 65 12.43 -0.94 2.82
CA ILE A 65 12.95 0.03 1.87
C ILE A 65 14.47 0.08 2.03
N LYS A 66 15.17 -0.18 0.94
CA LYS A 66 16.63 -0.12 0.89
C LYS A 66 17.08 0.92 -0.13
N TYR A 67 18.17 1.58 0.20
CA TYR A 67 18.80 2.57 -0.66
C TYR A 67 20.22 2.16 -0.96
N SER A 68 20.68 2.45 -2.18
CA SER A 68 22.10 2.41 -2.52
C SER A 68 22.49 3.64 -3.32
N LEU A 69 23.73 4.08 -3.15
CA LEU A 69 24.35 5.17 -3.89
C LEU A 69 25.59 4.61 -4.58
N ASP A 70 25.65 4.75 -5.91
CA ASP A 70 26.75 4.25 -6.75
C ASP A 70 27.06 2.74 -6.55
N GLY A 71 26.01 1.98 -6.18
CA GLY A 71 26.06 0.54 -5.95
C GLY A 71 26.33 0.11 -4.51
N GLU A 72 26.66 1.02 -3.60
CA GLU A 72 26.88 0.74 -2.18
C GLU A 72 25.61 1.03 -1.36
N GLU A 73 25.27 0.13 -0.44
CA GLU A 73 24.11 0.32 0.45
C GLU A 73 24.34 1.53 1.37
N ILE A 74 23.31 2.38 1.50
CA ILE A 74 23.34 3.59 2.30
C ILE A 74 22.03 3.73 3.09
N LYS A 75 22.11 4.31 4.27
CA LYS A 75 20.90 4.62 5.04
C LYS A 75 20.20 5.86 4.48
N ALA A 76 18.86 5.88 4.60
CA ALA A 76 18.03 7.00 4.12
C ALA A 76 18.50 8.36 4.69
N GLU A 77 18.86 8.39 5.97
CA GLU A 77 19.34 9.59 6.68
C GLU A 77 20.66 10.14 6.14
N ASP A 78 21.54 9.24 5.63
CA ASP A 78 22.86 9.59 5.09
C ASP A 78 22.79 9.97 3.60
N LEU A 79 21.65 9.71 2.94
CA LEU A 79 21.45 9.94 1.51
C LEU A 79 21.12 11.41 1.19
N ALA A 80 20.53 12.14 2.15
CA ALA A 80 20.13 13.53 1.96
C ALA A 80 21.30 14.41 1.48
N GLY A 81 21.08 15.18 0.42
CA GLY A 81 22.07 16.06 -0.16
C GLY A 81 23.16 15.37 -0.99
N LYS A 82 23.15 14.05 -1.14
CA LYS A 82 24.12 13.31 -1.96
C LYS A 82 23.81 13.43 -3.45
N THR A 83 24.86 13.29 -4.25
CA THR A 83 24.81 13.26 -5.71
C THR A 83 25.43 11.95 -6.19
N GLY A 84 24.80 11.28 -7.17
CA GLY A 84 25.26 10.01 -7.73
C GLY A 84 24.12 9.17 -8.31
N ARG A 85 24.38 7.93 -8.62
CA ARG A 85 23.38 6.96 -9.07
C ARG A 85 22.69 6.33 -7.87
N VAL A 86 21.41 6.65 -7.66
CA VAL A 86 20.61 6.12 -6.56
C VAL A 86 19.76 4.96 -7.05
N LYS A 87 19.67 3.92 -6.21
CA LYS A 87 18.71 2.82 -6.36
C LYS A 87 17.86 2.75 -5.08
N ILE A 88 16.54 2.69 -5.26
CA ILE A 88 15.54 2.52 -4.20
C ILE A 88 14.86 1.18 -4.45
N GLU A 89 14.86 0.31 -3.45
CA GLU A 89 14.21 -0.99 -3.49
C GLU A 89 13.12 -1.03 -2.42
N LEU A 90 11.86 -1.12 -2.84
CA LEU A 90 10.70 -1.31 -1.97
C LEU A 90 10.23 -2.75 -2.09
N GLU A 91 10.19 -3.48 -1.00
CA GLU A 91 9.67 -4.85 -0.93
C GLU A 91 8.56 -4.93 0.11
N ILE A 92 7.46 -5.58 -0.24
CA ILE A 92 6.30 -5.76 0.63
C ILE A 92 6.06 -7.25 0.82
N LYS A 93 6.11 -7.73 2.07
CA LYS A 93 5.91 -9.14 2.42
C LYS A 93 4.65 -9.32 3.25
N ASN A 94 3.87 -10.34 2.92
CA ASN A 94 2.72 -10.75 3.72
C ASN A 94 3.17 -11.70 4.83
N LYS A 95 2.73 -11.43 6.07
CA LYS A 95 3.05 -12.27 7.24
C LYS A 95 1.91 -13.22 7.62
N ILE A 96 0.72 -13.04 7.05
CA ILE A 96 -0.48 -13.77 7.44
C ILE A 96 -0.78 -14.86 6.42
N TYR A 97 -0.49 -16.09 6.79
CA TYR A 97 -0.77 -17.27 5.95
C TYR A 97 -1.25 -18.46 6.78
N LYS A 98 -1.83 -19.42 6.09
CA LYS A 98 -2.13 -20.76 6.61
C LYS A 98 -1.42 -21.80 5.74
N GLU A 99 -0.83 -22.80 6.37
CA GLU A 99 -0.32 -23.95 5.64
C GLU A 99 -1.46 -24.92 5.35
N THR A 100 -1.54 -25.38 4.11
CA THR A 100 -2.54 -26.38 3.70
C THR A 100 -1.90 -27.39 2.75
N SER A 101 -2.42 -28.61 2.72
CA SER A 101 -1.96 -29.65 1.80
C SER A 101 -2.85 -29.64 0.56
N ILE A 102 -2.26 -29.38 -0.60
CA ILE A 102 -2.93 -29.42 -1.91
C ILE A 102 -2.19 -30.45 -2.77
N ASN A 103 -2.90 -31.50 -3.18
CA ASN A 103 -2.33 -32.59 -3.99
C ASN A 103 -1.06 -33.21 -3.36
N GLY A 104 -1.06 -33.41 -2.03
CA GLY A 104 0.06 -33.99 -1.28
C GLY A 104 1.27 -33.07 -1.09
N LYS A 105 1.20 -31.81 -1.48
CA LYS A 105 2.22 -30.78 -1.25
C LYS A 105 1.72 -29.73 -0.26
N THR A 106 2.52 -29.45 0.77
CA THR A 106 2.23 -28.35 1.69
C THR A 106 2.51 -27.01 1.00
N ARG A 107 1.53 -26.13 1.05
CA ARG A 107 1.62 -24.75 0.52
C ARG A 107 1.18 -23.74 1.55
N LYS A 108 1.75 -22.55 1.47
CA LYS A 108 1.27 -21.37 2.19
C LYS A 108 0.19 -20.67 1.37
N ILE A 109 -0.95 -20.49 1.99
CA ILE A 109 -2.05 -19.70 1.43
C ILE A 109 -2.14 -18.42 2.25
N TYR A 110 -1.77 -17.32 1.64
CA TYR A 110 -1.75 -16.02 2.28
C TYR A 110 -3.14 -15.38 2.32
N THR A 111 -3.44 -14.66 3.40
CA THR A 111 -4.59 -13.75 3.41
C THR A 111 -4.37 -12.70 2.33
N PRO A 112 -5.32 -12.51 1.40
CA PRO A 112 -5.10 -11.59 0.30
C PRO A 112 -5.02 -10.14 0.79
N PHE A 113 -4.04 -9.41 0.27
CA PHE A 113 -3.91 -7.97 0.41
C PHE A 113 -3.59 -7.36 -0.95
N THR A 114 -4.21 -6.23 -1.24
CA THR A 114 -3.78 -5.33 -2.29
C THR A 114 -3.03 -4.18 -1.66
N THR A 115 -1.84 -3.88 -2.15
CA THR A 115 -1.06 -2.72 -1.72
C THR A 115 -0.88 -1.77 -2.89
N ALA A 116 -0.98 -0.48 -2.62
CA ALA A 116 -0.64 0.57 -3.57
C ALA A 116 0.40 1.50 -2.94
N SER A 117 1.47 1.75 -3.68
CA SER A 117 2.55 2.62 -3.25
C SER A 117 2.78 3.73 -4.26
N SER A 118 3.21 4.90 -3.78
CA SER A 118 3.63 6.01 -4.64
C SER A 118 4.93 6.62 -4.15
N ILE A 119 5.83 6.91 -5.10
CA ILE A 119 7.09 7.62 -4.89
C ILE A 119 7.07 8.84 -5.78
N ILE A 120 7.30 10.02 -5.21
CA ILE A 120 7.33 11.29 -5.94
C ILE A 120 8.78 11.76 -6.02
N LEU A 121 9.27 11.90 -7.26
CA LEU A 121 10.65 12.29 -7.56
C LEU A 121 10.66 13.62 -8.34
N PRO A 122 11.13 14.73 -7.74
CA PRO A 122 11.26 16.02 -8.44
C PRO A 122 12.22 15.91 -9.62
N VAL A 123 11.82 16.40 -10.80
CA VAL A 123 12.61 16.27 -12.06
C VAL A 123 13.86 17.16 -12.08
N ASP A 124 13.93 18.19 -11.24
CA ASP A 124 15.13 18.99 -11.05
C ASP A 124 16.22 18.25 -10.28
N LYS A 125 15.85 17.28 -9.44
CA LYS A 125 16.73 16.45 -8.62
C LYS A 125 17.02 15.08 -9.23
N PHE A 126 16.00 14.47 -9.85
CA PHE A 126 16.06 13.08 -10.34
C PHE A 126 15.97 13.04 -11.86
N LYS A 127 17.02 12.51 -12.50
CA LYS A 127 17.12 12.35 -13.96
C LYS A 127 17.29 10.88 -14.32
N ASN A 128 16.98 10.53 -15.56
CA ASN A 128 17.13 9.16 -16.08
C ASN A 128 16.43 8.12 -15.21
N VAL A 129 15.24 8.48 -14.68
CA VAL A 129 14.44 7.62 -13.80
C VAL A 129 14.01 6.38 -14.57
N LYS A 130 14.27 5.21 -13.98
CA LYS A 130 13.82 3.90 -14.47
C LYS A 130 13.13 3.18 -13.32
N SER A 131 12.06 2.48 -13.61
CA SER A 131 11.36 1.63 -12.63
C SER A 131 11.18 0.23 -13.18
N ASP A 132 11.39 -0.77 -12.34
CA ASP A 132 11.02 -2.17 -12.56
C ASP A 132 9.96 -2.57 -11.54
N GLY A 133 8.80 -3.05 -12.00
CA GLY A 133 7.63 -3.39 -11.22
C GLY A 133 6.62 -2.24 -11.03
N GLY A 134 6.96 -1.00 -11.40
CA GLY A 134 6.11 0.17 -11.25
C GLY A 134 5.80 0.88 -12.57
N VAL A 135 4.78 1.73 -12.55
CA VAL A 135 4.41 2.63 -13.64
C VAL A 135 4.88 4.04 -13.31
N THR A 136 5.61 4.67 -14.23
CA THR A 136 6.08 6.04 -14.08
C THR A 136 5.17 7.01 -14.85
N ILE A 137 4.63 8.00 -14.15
CA ILE A 137 3.82 9.08 -14.72
C ILE A 137 4.56 10.39 -14.48
N SER A 138 4.78 11.17 -15.54
CA SER A 138 5.36 12.51 -15.44
C SER A 138 4.25 13.55 -15.35
N GLU A 139 4.20 14.28 -14.25
CA GLU A 139 3.20 15.32 -14.00
C GLU A 139 3.89 16.60 -13.46
N GLY A 140 3.80 17.67 -14.22
CA GLY A 140 4.43 18.94 -13.89
C GLY A 140 5.94 18.79 -13.68
N ASN A 141 6.40 19.14 -12.48
CA ASN A 141 7.82 19.05 -12.10
C ASN A 141 8.17 17.75 -11.36
N ASN A 142 7.35 16.71 -11.46
CA ASN A 142 7.55 15.44 -10.75
C ASN A 142 7.42 14.24 -11.68
N ASN A 143 8.19 13.22 -11.41
CA ASN A 143 7.94 11.85 -11.84
C ASN A 143 7.27 11.12 -10.66
N ILE A 144 6.07 10.60 -10.88
CA ILE A 144 5.33 9.82 -9.90
C ILE A 144 5.43 8.35 -10.29
N ILE A 145 5.98 7.54 -9.41
CA ILE A 145 6.08 6.11 -9.64
C ILE A 145 5.00 5.43 -8.80
N GLY A 146 4.00 4.85 -9.49
CA GLY A 146 2.96 4.03 -8.89
C GLY A 146 3.35 2.56 -8.91
N PHE A 147 3.12 1.84 -7.82
CA PHE A 147 3.36 0.41 -7.71
C PHE A 147 2.20 -0.25 -6.98
N VAL A 148 1.64 -1.30 -7.59
CA VAL A 148 0.60 -2.14 -7.00
C VAL A 148 1.16 -3.55 -6.82
N ALA A 149 1.02 -4.12 -5.62
CA ALA A 149 1.44 -5.47 -5.33
C ALA A 149 0.34 -6.27 -4.61
N PHE A 150 0.43 -7.59 -4.75
CA PHE A 150 -0.45 -8.58 -4.10
C PHE A 150 0.40 -9.55 -3.28
N PRO A 151 0.94 -9.14 -2.12
CA PRO A 151 1.98 -9.87 -1.41
C PRO A 151 1.56 -11.29 -1.04
N GLY A 152 2.34 -12.28 -1.50
CA GLY A 152 2.09 -13.70 -1.27
C GLY A 152 1.05 -14.35 -2.19
N LEU A 153 0.44 -13.59 -3.12
CA LEU A 153 -0.57 -14.15 -4.05
C LEU A 153 0.05 -15.18 -5.00
N GLN A 154 1.20 -14.87 -5.57
CA GLN A 154 1.91 -15.78 -6.48
C GLN A 154 2.23 -17.12 -5.82
N GLU A 155 2.76 -17.08 -4.56
CA GLU A 155 3.04 -18.29 -3.77
C GLU A 155 1.76 -19.06 -3.43
N SER A 156 0.67 -18.36 -3.06
CA SER A 156 -0.64 -18.96 -2.75
C SER A 156 -1.21 -19.71 -3.93
N LEU A 157 -1.11 -19.16 -5.13
CA LEU A 157 -1.59 -19.77 -6.37
C LEU A 157 -0.65 -20.89 -6.87
N GLY A 158 0.61 -20.90 -6.40
CA GLY A 158 1.63 -21.84 -6.82
C GLY A 158 2.02 -21.69 -8.28
N ILE A 159 2.09 -20.44 -8.72
CA ILE A 159 2.28 -20.08 -10.12
C ILE A 159 3.59 -19.31 -10.21
N ASP A 160 4.65 -20.03 -10.61
CA ASP A 160 5.99 -19.43 -10.70
C ASP A 160 6.14 -18.50 -11.93
N ASN A 161 5.27 -18.62 -12.92
CA ASN A 161 5.30 -17.82 -14.16
C ASN A 161 3.92 -17.81 -14.83
N LEU A 162 2.95 -17.06 -14.29
CA LEU A 162 1.71 -16.85 -15.00
C LEU A 162 1.83 -15.58 -15.86
N ASP A 163 1.82 -15.74 -17.16
CA ASP A 163 1.59 -14.64 -18.09
C ASP A 163 0.07 -14.34 -18.15
N ILE A 164 -0.41 -13.74 -17.07
CA ILE A 164 -1.82 -13.25 -16.99
C ILE A 164 -1.91 -11.77 -17.36
N GLY A 165 -0.83 -11.19 -17.91
CA GLY A 165 -0.79 -9.76 -18.23
C GLY A 165 -0.70 -8.85 -17.00
N VAL A 166 -0.58 -9.42 -15.80
CA VAL A 166 -0.40 -8.67 -14.53
C VAL A 166 0.94 -9.09 -13.92
N ASP A 167 1.79 -8.12 -13.66
CA ASP A 167 3.04 -8.36 -12.92
C ASP A 167 2.71 -8.50 -11.43
N LEU A 168 2.88 -9.70 -10.89
CA LEU A 168 2.62 -10.02 -9.48
C LEU A 168 3.86 -9.83 -8.60
N LYS A 169 4.81 -8.98 -9.00
CA LYS A 169 6.00 -8.70 -8.21
C LYS A 169 5.64 -8.03 -6.89
N ASP A 170 6.26 -8.50 -5.82
CA ASP A 170 6.14 -7.91 -4.47
C ASP A 170 7.27 -6.89 -4.21
N LYS A 171 8.02 -6.51 -5.26
CA LYS A 171 9.19 -5.64 -5.20
C LYS A 171 9.16 -4.61 -6.33
N LEU A 172 9.37 -3.34 -5.95
CA LEU A 172 9.63 -2.22 -6.84
C LEU A 172 11.11 -1.87 -6.77
N VAL A 173 11.74 -1.68 -7.91
CA VAL A 173 13.09 -1.13 -8.01
C VAL A 173 13.04 0.17 -8.81
N VAL A 174 13.60 1.24 -8.24
CA VAL A 174 13.71 2.54 -8.91
C VAL A 174 15.18 2.93 -8.95
N GLU A 175 15.65 3.29 -10.14
CA GLU A 175 17.01 3.82 -10.34
C GLU A 175 16.93 5.20 -10.97
N ALA A 176 17.79 6.11 -10.50
CA ALA A 176 17.89 7.46 -11.03
C ALA A 176 19.28 8.06 -10.83
N ASP A 177 19.65 8.99 -11.69
CA ASP A 177 20.77 9.88 -11.43
C ASP A 177 20.28 11.07 -10.62
N VAL A 178 20.92 11.35 -9.50
CA VAL A 178 20.45 12.32 -8.51
C VAL A 178 21.49 13.42 -8.31
N ASP A 179 21.02 14.65 -8.28
CA ASP A 179 21.79 15.81 -7.85
C ASP A 179 21.16 16.40 -6.58
N ASN A 180 21.92 16.40 -5.49
CA ASN A 180 21.47 16.86 -4.18
C ASN A 180 20.17 16.16 -3.76
N PHE A 181 20.28 14.87 -3.40
CA PHE A 181 19.11 14.01 -3.08
C PHE A 181 18.15 14.67 -2.09
N GLU A 182 16.93 14.86 -2.55
CA GLU A 182 15.82 15.34 -1.76
C GLU A 182 14.55 14.70 -2.32
N MET A 183 13.86 13.94 -1.51
CA MET A 183 12.68 13.17 -1.92
C MET A 183 11.56 13.35 -0.92
N GLY A 184 10.32 13.40 -1.41
CA GLY A 184 9.12 13.36 -0.60
C GLY A 184 8.92 11.99 0.08
N PRO A 185 7.88 11.85 0.91
CA PRO A 185 7.57 10.59 1.56
C PRO A 185 7.14 9.52 0.55
N ILE A 186 7.54 8.28 0.81
CA ILE A 186 6.96 7.11 0.14
C ILE A 186 5.61 6.82 0.81
N MET A 187 4.54 6.87 0.05
CA MET A 187 3.19 6.57 0.54
C MET A 187 2.84 5.13 0.21
N ILE A 188 2.37 4.38 1.20
CA ILE A 188 1.96 2.98 1.03
C ILE A 188 0.61 2.80 1.71
N THR A 189 -0.34 2.25 0.95
CA THR A 189 -1.67 1.86 1.45
C THR A 189 -1.88 0.38 1.22
N ALA A 190 -2.66 -0.26 2.08
CA ALA A 190 -3.01 -1.67 1.97
C ALA A 190 -4.48 -1.87 2.31
N THR A 191 -5.15 -2.75 1.56
CA THR A 191 -6.50 -3.22 1.84
C THR A 191 -6.53 -4.74 1.83
N PRO A 192 -7.29 -5.40 2.73
CA PRO A 192 -7.45 -6.87 2.75
C PRO A 192 -8.45 -7.36 1.69
N GLU A 193 -8.42 -6.76 0.52
CA GLU A 193 -9.29 -7.07 -0.61
C GLU A 193 -8.46 -7.23 -1.87
N LEU A 194 -8.91 -8.11 -2.77
CA LEU A 194 -8.40 -8.17 -4.13
C LEU A 194 -9.28 -7.29 -5.03
N PRO A 195 -8.71 -6.63 -6.04
CA PRO A 195 -9.49 -5.88 -6.99
C PRO A 195 -10.46 -6.81 -7.74
N ASP A 196 -11.63 -6.29 -8.09
CA ASP A 196 -12.58 -7.01 -8.94
C ASP A 196 -11.99 -7.13 -10.36
N LEU A 197 -11.49 -8.31 -10.70
CA LEU A 197 -10.90 -8.61 -12.00
C LEU A 197 -11.95 -8.93 -13.07
N ARG A 198 -13.15 -8.36 -13.00
CA ARG A 198 -14.11 -8.50 -14.11
C ARG A 198 -13.53 -7.85 -15.34
N SER A 199 -13.21 -8.64 -16.34
CA SER A 199 -12.97 -8.12 -17.67
C SER A 199 -14.25 -7.44 -18.15
N GLU A 200 -14.23 -6.12 -18.36
CA GLU A 200 -15.24 -5.48 -19.18
C GLU A 200 -15.06 -6.04 -20.61
N GLU A 201 -15.86 -7.04 -20.96
CA GLU A 201 -16.06 -7.38 -22.36
C GLU A 201 -16.75 -6.18 -23.01
N HIS A 202 -15.99 -5.35 -23.65
CA HIS A 202 -16.52 -4.38 -24.60
C HIS A 202 -17.08 -5.14 -25.80
N THR A 203 -18.42 -5.29 -25.80
CA THR A 203 -19.20 -5.61 -26.99
C THR A 203 -19.30 -4.41 -27.91
#